data_f63f0cbb631fea7cfdacd2f1ee1a2a4c
#
_entry.id   f63f0cbb631fea7cfdacd2f1ee1a2a4c
#
_cell.length_a   1.000
_cell.length_b   1.000
_cell.length_c   1.000
_cell.angle_alpha   90.00
_cell.angle_beta   90.00
_cell.angle_gamma   90.00
#
_symmetry.space_group_name_H-M   'P 1'
#
loop_
_entity.id
_entity.type
_entity.pdbx_description
1 polymer ?
#
loop_
_entity_poly.entity_id
_entity_poly.type
_entity_poly.pdbx_seq_one_letter_code
_entity_poly.pdbx_strand_id
1 'polypeptide(L)'
;MNPATLHAWRAAVVGLLLFGTAHAADFARQAPERLAEYLRIDTTNPPGNESAGVAYLAAILDAAGIAYQTAESAPGRGNLWARLEGGDEPALVLLHHIDVVSADPRYWQVAPLSGAIRDGYVWGRGALDMKGIGIAQLQAFLALHASGRPLNRDVILMATADEEAGGAFGAGWLIEHHPEIFEGVGYLLNEGGSGTRLANDVVFTVEVTQKVPLWLKLTARGQPGHGSTPQAATAVTRLLRAGDRLAQTAFPPRVIPPVRSLFEGLAPYQNDTLAARYANLDAAVADDAFLRYLQLTDPGAHALLRNTCSITRLAGSDKINVVPTEAVMEIDCRLLPDQDVDVFIAELATVINDPNVEIETLMAFTPAVSRSDTPLFQVIETAVARQHRGARVLPGVLTGFTDSHFFRDLGIASYGFGPFVVPQEDRRGVHGNDERIGVDAMIEGTRLMIDVLTRFTSP
;
A
#
# COMPACT_ATOMS: atom_id res chain seq x y z
N MET A 1 42.97 -33.93 -12.52
CA MET A 1 42.76 -32.74 -11.62
C MET A 1 43.33 -33.08 -10.25
N ASN A 2 44.19 -32.22 -9.74
CA ASN A 2 44.91 -32.45 -8.48
C ASN A 2 43.96 -32.25 -7.29
N PRO A 3 43.89 -33.19 -6.32
CA PRO A 3 42.95 -33.05 -5.16
C PRO A 3 43.16 -31.78 -4.34
N ALA A 4 44.33 -31.16 -4.38
CA ALA A 4 44.60 -29.88 -3.71
C ALA A 4 43.80 -28.68 -4.28
N THR A 5 43.46 -28.70 -5.58
CA THR A 5 42.69 -27.63 -6.22
C THR A 5 41.18 -27.71 -5.86
N LEU A 6 40.65 -28.92 -5.63
CA LEU A 6 39.25 -29.09 -5.23
C LEU A 6 38.97 -28.58 -3.78
N HIS A 7 39.96 -28.67 -2.87
CA HIS A 7 39.83 -28.19 -1.50
C HIS A 7 39.93 -26.66 -1.40
N ALA A 8 40.74 -26.01 -2.25
CA ALA A 8 40.86 -24.57 -2.29
C ALA A 8 39.56 -23.91 -2.80
N TRP A 9 38.90 -24.51 -3.81
CA TRP A 9 37.60 -24.01 -4.30
C TRP A 9 36.46 -24.17 -3.29
N ARG A 10 36.43 -25.29 -2.57
CA ARG A 10 35.41 -25.48 -1.50
C ARG A 10 35.62 -24.53 -0.31
N ALA A 11 36.85 -24.28 0.06
CA ALA A 11 37.15 -23.32 1.16
C ALA A 11 36.85 -21.85 0.75
N ALA A 12 37.11 -21.47 -0.51
CA ALA A 12 36.78 -20.14 -1.02
C ALA A 12 35.26 -19.91 -1.11
N VAL A 13 34.49 -20.90 -1.58
CA VAL A 13 33.01 -20.80 -1.68
C VAL A 13 32.36 -20.78 -0.28
N VAL A 14 32.88 -21.57 0.68
CA VAL A 14 32.37 -21.57 2.06
C VAL A 14 32.79 -20.26 2.78
N GLY A 15 33.96 -19.72 2.52
CA GLY A 15 34.41 -18.43 3.06
C GLY A 15 33.55 -17.26 2.55
N LEU A 16 33.24 -17.20 1.26
CA LEU A 16 32.35 -16.17 0.69
C LEU A 16 30.91 -16.27 1.23
N LEU A 17 30.38 -17.46 1.45
CA LEU A 17 29.05 -17.65 2.04
C LEU A 17 28.99 -17.22 3.51
N LEU A 18 30.05 -17.44 4.29
CA LEU A 18 30.11 -17.05 5.70
C LEU A 18 30.31 -15.52 5.88
N PHE A 19 31.10 -14.87 5.00
CA PHE A 19 31.25 -13.42 5.01
C PHE A 19 29.95 -12.71 4.59
N GLY A 20 29.24 -13.22 3.59
CA GLY A 20 27.96 -12.65 3.14
C GLY A 20 26.85 -12.70 4.19
N THR A 21 26.75 -13.78 4.96
CA THR A 21 25.72 -13.91 6.01
C THR A 21 26.00 -13.05 7.25
N ALA A 22 27.26 -12.80 7.62
CA ALA A 22 27.61 -11.93 8.72
C ALA A 22 27.28 -10.47 8.39
N HIS A 23 27.58 -9.98 7.18
CA HIS A 23 27.24 -8.62 6.74
C HIS A 23 25.72 -8.39 6.67
N ALA A 24 24.97 -9.31 6.06
CA ALA A 24 23.52 -9.23 5.98
C ALA A 24 22.86 -9.15 7.36
N ALA A 25 23.38 -9.90 8.34
CA ALA A 25 22.90 -9.84 9.73
C ALA A 25 23.15 -8.49 10.40
N ASP A 26 24.21 -7.78 10.04
CA ASP A 26 24.53 -6.46 10.58
C ASP A 26 23.60 -5.39 10.04
N PHE A 27 23.29 -5.37 8.75
CA PHE A 27 22.32 -4.45 8.16
C PHE A 27 20.94 -4.61 8.79
N ALA A 28 20.47 -5.85 8.99
CA ALA A 28 19.17 -6.09 9.60
C ALA A 28 19.12 -5.60 11.06
N ARG A 29 20.20 -5.76 11.83
CA ARG A 29 20.27 -5.29 13.23
C ARG A 29 20.27 -3.77 13.37
N GLN A 30 20.71 -3.03 12.36
CA GLN A 30 20.70 -1.57 12.36
C GLN A 30 19.32 -0.97 12.01
N ALA A 31 18.39 -1.79 11.48
CA ALA A 31 17.10 -1.30 10.99
C ALA A 31 16.24 -0.58 12.05
N PRO A 32 16.14 -1.07 13.32
CA PRO A 32 15.34 -0.38 14.34
C PRO A 32 15.86 1.03 14.66
N GLU A 33 17.16 1.21 14.81
CA GLU A 33 17.79 2.50 15.11
C GLU A 33 17.64 3.46 13.92
N ARG A 34 17.86 2.99 12.68
CA ARG A 34 17.64 3.79 11.46
C ARG A 34 16.18 4.20 11.30
N LEU A 35 15.25 3.30 11.60
CA LEU A 35 13.83 3.64 11.61
C LEU A 35 13.55 4.72 12.68
N ALA A 36 14.07 4.56 13.88
CA ALA A 36 13.91 5.53 14.95
C ALA A 36 14.42 6.92 14.56
N GLU A 37 15.55 7.00 13.87
CA GLU A 37 16.10 8.26 13.33
C GLU A 37 15.16 8.85 12.24
N TYR A 38 14.69 8.02 11.31
CA TYR A 38 13.84 8.44 10.20
C TYR A 38 12.46 8.93 10.69
N LEU A 39 11.90 8.32 11.74
CA LEU A 39 10.63 8.73 12.34
C LEU A 39 10.69 10.11 13.03
N ARG A 40 11.89 10.59 13.44
CA ARG A 40 12.07 11.93 14.02
C ARG A 40 11.98 13.05 13.01
N ILE A 41 12.06 12.72 11.73
CA ILE A 41 11.93 13.70 10.64
C ILE A 41 10.46 13.90 10.36
N ASP A 42 9.97 15.10 10.63
CA ASP A 42 8.58 15.49 10.37
C ASP A 42 8.36 15.67 8.86
N THR A 43 7.65 14.73 8.29
CA THR A 43 7.21 14.73 6.89
C THR A 43 5.69 14.62 6.81
N THR A 44 5.00 15.21 7.79
CA THR A 44 3.53 15.22 7.82
C THR A 44 2.95 15.91 6.57
N ASN A 45 2.07 15.24 5.89
CA ASN A 45 1.40 15.70 4.68
C ASN A 45 -0.12 15.85 4.95
N PRO A 46 -0.73 17.01 4.72
CA PRO A 46 -0.12 18.30 4.36
C PRO A 46 0.64 18.98 5.52
N PRO A 47 1.62 19.89 5.26
CA PRO A 47 1.99 20.42 3.93
C PRO A 47 3.00 19.56 3.17
N GLY A 48 3.61 18.54 3.80
CA GLY A 48 4.76 17.79 3.32
C GLY A 48 6.09 18.50 3.63
N ASN A 49 7.15 17.71 3.79
CA ASN A 49 8.54 18.16 4.00
C ASN A 49 9.49 17.01 3.66
N GLU A 50 9.19 16.33 2.57
CA GLU A 50 9.88 15.09 2.18
C GLU A 50 11.34 15.36 1.83
N SER A 51 11.69 16.60 1.42
CA SER A 51 13.09 17.00 1.20
C SER A 51 13.97 16.77 2.43
N ALA A 52 13.43 16.86 3.65
CA ALA A 52 14.18 16.51 4.87
C ALA A 52 14.42 15.00 4.98
N GLY A 53 13.45 14.17 4.58
CA GLY A 53 13.60 12.73 4.49
C GLY A 53 14.60 12.32 3.40
N VAL A 54 14.55 12.97 2.23
CA VAL A 54 15.53 12.81 1.15
C VAL A 54 16.95 13.10 1.67
N ALA A 55 17.16 14.19 2.41
CA ALA A 55 18.47 14.52 2.95
C ALA A 55 19.03 13.44 3.90
N TYR A 56 18.16 12.83 4.72
CA TYR A 56 18.53 11.72 5.60
C TYR A 56 18.96 10.48 4.80
N LEU A 57 18.17 10.09 3.79
CA LEU A 57 18.46 8.93 2.95
C LEU A 57 19.73 9.14 2.12
N ALA A 58 19.89 10.34 1.57
CA ALA A 58 21.07 10.76 0.81
C ALA A 58 22.36 10.63 1.64
N ALA A 59 22.37 11.10 2.90
CA ALA A 59 23.52 10.97 3.76
C ALA A 59 23.93 9.49 4.02
N ILE A 60 22.97 8.58 4.06
CA ILE A 60 23.23 7.14 4.19
C ILE A 60 23.85 6.56 2.91
N LEU A 61 23.32 6.96 1.74
CA LEU A 61 23.86 6.53 0.44
C LEU A 61 25.25 7.08 0.19
N ASP A 62 25.51 8.36 0.55
CA ASP A 62 26.84 8.97 0.51
C ASP A 62 27.86 8.20 1.35
N ALA A 63 27.48 7.86 2.60
CA ALA A 63 28.32 7.08 3.51
C ALA A 63 28.63 5.66 2.96
N ALA A 64 27.74 5.11 2.14
CA ALA A 64 27.92 3.82 1.46
C ALA A 64 28.65 3.95 0.11
N GLY A 65 28.93 5.16 -0.39
CA GLY A 65 29.55 5.41 -1.68
C GLY A 65 28.63 5.07 -2.86
N ILE A 66 27.30 5.15 -2.67
CA ILE A 66 26.31 4.84 -3.70
C ILE A 66 25.83 6.14 -4.35
N ALA A 67 25.92 6.23 -5.67
CA ALA A 67 25.40 7.36 -6.41
C ALA A 67 23.87 7.37 -6.40
N TYR A 68 23.28 8.54 -6.26
CA TYR A 68 21.84 8.76 -6.27
C TYR A 68 21.49 10.05 -7.02
N GLN A 69 20.22 10.22 -7.31
CA GLN A 69 19.65 11.45 -7.86
C GLN A 69 18.49 11.91 -7.00
N THR A 70 18.22 13.21 -7.03
CA THR A 70 17.10 13.81 -6.31
C THR A 70 16.38 14.79 -7.22
N ALA A 71 15.08 14.94 -7.03
CA ALA A 71 14.28 15.96 -7.68
C ALA A 71 13.23 16.50 -6.71
N GLU A 72 12.97 17.78 -6.76
CA GLU A 72 11.93 18.44 -5.97
C GLU A 72 10.79 18.85 -6.90
N SER A 73 9.62 18.21 -6.75
CA SER A 73 8.45 18.46 -7.60
C SER A 73 7.73 19.77 -7.26
N ALA A 74 7.84 20.21 -6.00
CA ALA A 74 7.40 21.49 -5.46
C ALA A 74 8.23 21.80 -4.20
N PRO A 75 8.23 23.03 -3.68
CA PRO A 75 9.01 23.36 -2.48
C PRO A 75 8.73 22.40 -1.31
N GLY A 76 9.78 21.71 -0.84
CA GLY A 76 9.72 20.71 0.21
C GLY A 76 9.27 19.30 -0.22
N ARG A 77 8.81 19.11 -1.46
CA ARG A 77 8.32 17.84 -2.00
C ARG A 77 9.45 17.09 -2.71
N GLY A 78 10.42 16.61 -1.93
CA GLY A 78 11.61 15.94 -2.44
C GLY A 78 11.39 14.47 -2.76
N ASN A 79 12.01 14.01 -3.86
CA ASN A 79 12.07 12.63 -4.30
C ASN A 79 13.53 12.21 -4.46
N LEU A 80 13.84 10.94 -4.25
CA LEU A 80 15.19 10.38 -4.36
C LEU A 80 15.14 9.02 -5.07
N TRP A 81 16.14 8.74 -5.94
CA TRP A 81 16.35 7.39 -6.45
C TRP A 81 17.84 7.07 -6.62
N ALA A 82 18.18 5.81 -6.40
CA ALA A 82 19.51 5.26 -6.57
C ALA A 82 19.45 3.93 -7.32
N ARG A 83 20.39 3.66 -8.23
CA ARG A 83 20.41 2.44 -9.04
C ARG A 83 21.68 1.65 -8.76
N LEU A 84 21.53 0.36 -8.49
CA LEU A 84 22.60 -0.63 -8.60
C LEU A 84 22.47 -1.30 -9.96
N GLU A 85 23.50 -1.14 -10.79
CA GLU A 85 23.53 -1.74 -12.13
C GLU A 85 23.70 -3.25 -12.06
N GLY A 86 23.03 -3.98 -12.95
CA GLY A 86 23.05 -5.42 -13.06
C GLY A 86 23.05 -5.90 -14.52
N GLY A 87 22.54 -7.10 -14.74
CA GLY A 87 22.40 -7.69 -16.08
C GLY A 87 21.13 -7.27 -16.80
N ASP A 88 20.80 -8.00 -17.87
CA ASP A 88 19.77 -7.63 -18.84
C ASP A 88 18.33 -8.04 -18.43
N GLU A 89 18.15 -8.69 -17.28
CA GLU A 89 16.82 -9.03 -16.77
C GLU A 89 16.03 -7.77 -16.39
N PRO A 90 14.69 -7.77 -16.50
CA PRO A 90 13.88 -6.60 -16.16
C PRO A 90 14.15 -6.10 -14.73
N ALA A 91 14.37 -4.80 -14.58
CA ALA A 91 14.76 -4.16 -13.33
C ALA A 91 13.68 -4.25 -12.25
N LEU A 92 14.12 -4.16 -10.98
CA LEU A 92 13.27 -4.10 -9.79
C LEU A 92 13.34 -2.72 -9.16
N VAL A 93 12.19 -2.08 -8.93
CA VAL A 93 12.05 -0.88 -8.09
C VAL A 93 11.63 -1.28 -6.67
N LEU A 94 12.33 -0.73 -5.68
CA LEU A 94 11.98 -0.73 -4.26
C LEU A 94 11.43 0.66 -3.96
N LEU A 95 10.13 0.78 -3.86
CA LEU A 95 9.45 2.06 -3.65
C LEU A 95 9.01 2.19 -2.21
N HIS A 96 9.23 3.36 -1.61
CA HIS A 96 8.55 3.77 -0.40
C HIS A 96 8.25 5.26 -0.43
N HIS A 97 7.09 5.66 0.12
CA HIS A 97 6.79 7.06 0.34
C HIS A 97 7.42 7.58 1.64
N ILE A 98 7.76 8.87 1.62
CA ILE A 98 8.45 9.56 2.72
C ILE A 98 7.46 10.22 3.66
N ASP A 99 6.36 10.73 3.10
CA ASP A 99 5.32 11.44 3.83
C ASP A 99 4.55 10.53 4.79
N VAL A 100 3.87 11.14 5.72
CA VAL A 100 3.04 10.47 6.72
C VAL A 100 1.80 11.32 7.02
N VAL A 101 0.69 10.68 7.39
CA VAL A 101 -0.50 11.40 7.84
C VAL A 101 -0.27 12.10 9.17
N SER A 102 -1.08 13.12 9.46
CA SER A 102 -1.04 13.86 10.72
C SER A 102 -1.31 12.95 11.93
N ALA A 103 -0.74 13.31 13.06
CA ALA A 103 -0.97 12.64 14.33
C ALA A 103 -1.16 13.68 15.46
N ASP A 104 -2.24 13.56 16.23
CA ASP A 104 -2.49 14.44 17.38
C ASP A 104 -1.81 13.86 18.63
N PRO A 105 -0.74 14.47 19.14
CA PRO A 105 0.04 13.93 20.26
C PRO A 105 -0.76 13.77 21.57
N ARG A 106 -1.91 14.43 21.69
CA ARG A 106 -2.78 14.31 22.87
C ARG A 106 -3.38 12.91 23.05
N TYR A 107 -3.44 12.11 21.98
CA TYR A 107 -4.00 10.77 21.98
C TYR A 107 -2.93 9.67 21.91
N TRP A 108 -1.64 10.03 21.97
CA TRP A 108 -0.54 9.10 21.88
C TRP A 108 0.14 8.90 23.25
N GLN A 109 0.48 7.64 23.58
CA GLN A 109 1.25 7.30 24.77
C GLN A 109 2.73 7.72 24.65
N VAL A 110 3.24 7.76 23.43
CA VAL A 110 4.61 8.18 23.09
C VAL A 110 4.49 9.20 21.96
N ALA A 111 5.20 10.33 22.05
CA ALA A 111 5.09 11.39 21.04
C ALA A 111 5.29 10.83 19.61
N PRO A 112 4.39 11.16 18.67
CA PRO A 112 4.33 10.50 17.34
C PRO A 112 5.59 10.66 16.48
N LEU A 113 6.38 11.69 16.70
CA LEU A 113 7.66 11.94 15.98
C LEU A 113 8.89 11.72 16.88
N SER A 114 8.77 10.96 17.96
CA SER A 114 9.90 10.72 18.86
C SER A 114 10.89 9.68 18.34
N GLY A 115 10.44 8.72 17.54
CA GLY A 115 11.25 7.56 17.18
C GLY A 115 11.77 6.83 18.41
N ALA A 116 10.97 6.74 19.49
CA ALA A 116 11.41 6.11 20.72
C ALA A 116 11.50 4.59 20.57
N ILE A 117 12.63 4.01 20.98
CA ILE A 117 12.77 2.56 21.13
C ILE A 117 12.52 2.23 22.59
N ARG A 118 11.37 1.59 22.86
CA ARG A 118 10.91 1.36 24.20
C ARG A 118 9.96 0.15 24.25
N ASP A 119 10.05 -0.62 25.33
CA ASP A 119 9.19 -1.78 25.60
C ASP A 119 9.20 -2.82 24.46
N GLY A 120 10.33 -2.97 23.74
CA GLY A 120 10.47 -3.88 22.60
C GLY A 120 9.90 -3.37 21.28
N TYR A 121 9.51 -2.09 21.19
CA TYR A 121 8.95 -1.45 20.00
C TYR A 121 9.71 -0.21 19.58
N VAL A 122 9.71 0.09 18.28
CA VAL A 122 10.01 1.40 17.72
C VAL A 122 8.66 2.12 17.52
N TRP A 123 8.50 3.26 18.19
CA TRP A 123 7.26 4.03 18.21
C TRP A 123 7.36 5.26 17.31
N GLY A 124 6.35 5.48 16.52
CA GLY A 124 6.20 6.70 15.75
C GLY A 124 5.26 6.59 14.56
N ARG A 125 4.70 7.70 14.13
CA ARG A 125 3.92 7.82 12.90
C ARG A 125 4.82 7.48 11.71
N GLY A 126 4.39 6.55 10.86
CA GLY A 126 5.19 6.00 9.75
C GLY A 126 5.96 4.73 10.11
N ALA A 127 5.85 4.20 11.34
CA ALA A 127 6.54 2.97 11.72
C ALA A 127 6.08 1.75 10.91
N LEU A 128 4.81 1.71 10.52
CA LEU A 128 4.20 0.69 9.67
C LEU A 128 3.90 1.24 8.27
N ASP A 129 3.48 2.51 8.19
CA ASP A 129 3.00 3.19 6.99
C ASP A 129 3.82 4.47 6.71
N MET A 130 4.88 4.44 5.81
CA MET A 130 5.56 3.19 5.44
C MET A 130 7.08 3.30 5.64
N LYS A 131 7.57 4.23 6.50
CA LYS A 131 9.02 4.41 6.75
C LYS A 131 9.70 3.11 7.22
N GLY A 132 8.98 2.24 7.96
CA GLY A 132 9.48 0.94 8.37
C GLY A 132 9.80 0.03 7.18
N ILE A 133 8.92 -0.05 6.18
CA ILE A 133 9.18 -0.78 4.93
C ILE A 133 10.33 -0.11 4.18
N GLY A 134 10.34 1.23 4.08
CA GLY A 134 11.40 1.99 3.44
C GLY A 134 12.78 1.69 4.02
N ILE A 135 12.92 1.63 5.36
CA ILE A 135 14.17 1.25 6.01
C ILE A 135 14.54 -0.22 5.73
N ALA A 136 13.57 -1.14 5.71
CA ALA A 136 13.86 -2.54 5.35
C ALA A 136 14.37 -2.66 3.90
N GLN A 137 13.77 -1.91 2.97
CA GLN A 137 14.22 -1.81 1.57
C GLN A 137 15.62 -1.19 1.46
N LEU A 138 15.86 -0.06 2.14
CA LEU A 138 17.17 0.60 2.18
C LEU A 138 18.27 -0.34 2.71
N GLN A 139 18.02 -1.02 3.83
CA GLN A 139 18.98 -1.94 4.43
C GLN A 139 19.27 -3.13 3.52
N ALA A 140 18.26 -3.63 2.81
CA ALA A 140 18.43 -4.70 1.84
C ALA A 140 19.22 -4.23 0.59
N PHE A 141 18.98 -3.02 0.12
CA PHE A 141 19.72 -2.39 -0.96
C PHE A 141 21.20 -2.18 -0.59
N LEU A 142 21.48 -1.67 0.60
CA LEU A 142 22.85 -1.50 1.13
C LEU A 142 23.57 -2.84 1.30
N ALA A 143 22.88 -3.87 1.80
CA ALA A 143 23.42 -5.21 1.96
C ALA A 143 23.79 -5.84 0.59
N LEU A 144 22.95 -5.61 -0.41
CA LEU A 144 23.17 -6.06 -1.77
C LEU A 144 24.42 -5.39 -2.36
N HIS A 145 24.51 -4.05 -2.26
CA HIS A 145 25.69 -3.29 -2.69
C HIS A 145 26.98 -3.77 -2.00
N ALA A 146 26.96 -3.85 -0.66
CA ALA A 146 28.12 -4.28 0.12
C ALA A 146 28.56 -5.73 -0.16
N SER A 147 27.68 -6.56 -0.68
CA SER A 147 28.01 -7.94 -1.05
C SER A 147 29.00 -8.04 -2.21
N GLY A 148 29.08 -7.02 -3.07
CA GLY A 148 29.89 -7.00 -4.29
C GLY A 148 29.58 -8.12 -5.29
N ARG A 149 28.43 -8.78 -5.16
CA ARG A 149 28.02 -9.88 -6.05
C ARG A 149 27.52 -9.34 -7.38
N PRO A 150 27.77 -10.01 -8.51
CA PRO A 150 27.15 -9.67 -9.76
C PRO A 150 25.62 -9.83 -9.64
N LEU A 151 24.87 -8.89 -10.19
CA LEU A 151 23.41 -8.90 -10.25
C LEU A 151 22.96 -9.29 -11.65
N ASN A 152 21.84 -10.01 -11.78
CA ASN A 152 21.26 -10.35 -13.08
C ASN A 152 20.33 -9.24 -13.62
N ARG A 153 20.01 -8.24 -12.80
CA ARG A 153 19.12 -7.11 -13.12
C ARG A 153 19.50 -5.87 -12.32
N ASP A 154 19.09 -4.73 -12.79
CA ASP A 154 19.18 -3.49 -12.01
C ASP A 154 18.23 -3.52 -10.81
N VAL A 155 18.65 -2.88 -9.72
CA VAL A 155 17.81 -2.61 -8.56
C VAL A 155 17.78 -1.09 -8.32
N ILE A 156 16.58 -0.52 -8.23
CA ILE A 156 16.37 0.90 -8.03
C ILE A 156 15.72 1.08 -6.66
N LEU A 157 16.40 1.76 -5.73
CA LEU A 157 15.78 2.26 -4.51
C LEU A 157 15.14 3.60 -4.84
N MET A 158 13.86 3.78 -4.51
CA MET A 158 13.09 4.99 -4.79
C MET A 158 12.33 5.43 -3.54
N ALA A 159 12.48 6.70 -3.17
CA ALA A 159 11.76 7.33 -2.07
C ALA A 159 10.97 8.52 -2.62
N THR A 160 9.66 8.51 -2.47
CA THR A 160 8.73 9.46 -3.10
C THR A 160 7.99 10.31 -2.09
N ALA A 161 7.55 11.48 -2.54
CA ALA A 161 6.65 12.36 -1.79
C ALA A 161 5.18 12.01 -2.07
N ASP A 162 4.27 12.50 -1.21
CA ASP A 162 2.85 12.76 -1.52
C ASP A 162 1.93 11.54 -1.66
N GLU A 163 2.33 10.36 -1.30
CA GLU A 163 1.46 9.17 -1.43
C GLU A 163 0.16 9.37 -0.65
N GLU A 164 0.24 9.85 0.58
CA GLU A 164 -0.88 10.08 1.50
C GLU A 164 -1.93 11.10 0.98
N ALA A 165 -1.57 11.84 -0.08
CA ALA A 165 -2.46 12.76 -0.77
C ALA A 165 -2.71 12.39 -2.25
N GLY A 166 -2.26 11.21 -2.70
CA GLY A 166 -2.51 10.64 -4.03
C GLY A 166 -1.32 10.63 -4.98
N GLY A 167 -0.09 10.89 -4.51
CA GLY A 167 1.18 10.68 -5.23
C GLY A 167 1.48 11.64 -6.38
N ALA A 168 0.69 12.72 -6.53
CA ALA A 168 0.83 13.65 -7.65
C ALA A 168 2.16 14.44 -7.63
N PHE A 169 2.79 14.62 -6.46
CA PHE A 169 4.11 15.23 -6.30
C PHE A 169 5.24 14.19 -6.11
N GLY A 170 4.91 12.91 -6.09
CA GLY A 170 5.83 11.79 -5.90
C GLY A 170 5.93 10.90 -7.14
N ALA A 171 5.43 9.67 -7.02
CA ALA A 171 5.52 8.66 -8.08
C ALA A 171 4.90 9.13 -9.40
N GLY A 172 3.73 9.77 -9.36
CA GLY A 172 3.08 10.31 -10.56
C GLY A 172 3.93 11.36 -11.25
N TRP A 173 4.51 12.29 -10.48
CA TRP A 173 5.39 13.33 -11.01
C TRP A 173 6.67 12.75 -11.62
N LEU A 174 7.29 11.75 -10.97
CA LEU A 174 8.50 11.11 -11.51
C LEU A 174 8.22 10.38 -12.82
N ILE A 175 7.09 9.71 -12.95
CA ILE A 175 6.69 9.03 -14.19
C ILE A 175 6.51 10.03 -15.34
N GLU A 176 5.96 11.21 -15.05
CA GLU A 176 5.72 12.24 -16.06
C GLU A 176 7.01 12.97 -16.46
N HIS A 177 7.90 13.29 -15.49
CA HIS A 177 9.04 14.19 -15.71
C HIS A 177 10.38 13.46 -15.83
N HIS A 178 10.47 12.21 -15.36
CA HIS A 178 11.67 11.37 -15.37
C HIS A 178 11.38 9.95 -15.89
N PRO A 179 10.69 9.78 -17.04
CA PRO A 179 10.30 8.47 -17.57
C PRO A 179 11.51 7.54 -17.82
N GLU A 180 12.71 8.11 -18.03
CA GLU A 180 13.96 7.35 -18.24
C GLU A 180 14.33 6.46 -17.03
N ILE A 181 13.84 6.76 -15.82
CA ILE A 181 14.08 5.93 -14.64
C ILE A 181 13.44 4.54 -14.81
N PHE A 182 12.29 4.51 -15.50
CA PHE A 182 11.42 3.34 -15.61
C PHE A 182 11.69 2.49 -16.86
N GLU A 183 12.63 2.90 -17.71
CA GLU A 183 13.03 2.09 -18.85
C GLU A 183 13.62 0.76 -18.40
N GLY A 184 13.08 -0.34 -18.94
CA GLY A 184 13.49 -1.71 -18.58
C GLY A 184 13.01 -2.21 -17.22
N VAL A 185 12.20 -1.44 -16.49
CA VAL A 185 11.61 -1.88 -15.22
C VAL A 185 10.49 -2.87 -15.49
N GLY A 186 10.54 -4.03 -14.82
CA GLY A 186 9.51 -5.07 -14.93
C GLY A 186 8.80 -5.35 -13.61
N TYR A 187 9.39 -4.92 -12.48
CA TYR A 187 8.91 -5.25 -11.14
C TYR A 187 8.98 -4.10 -10.17
N LEU A 188 8.03 -4.07 -9.25
CA LEU A 188 7.97 -3.12 -8.14
C LEU A 188 7.67 -3.87 -6.83
N LEU A 189 8.39 -3.52 -5.76
CA LEU A 189 7.99 -3.79 -4.37
C LEU A 189 7.66 -2.47 -3.67
N ASN A 190 6.44 -2.39 -3.18
CA ASN A 190 5.88 -1.26 -2.44
C ASN A 190 5.21 -1.78 -1.14
N GLU A 191 4.39 -0.97 -0.52
CA GLU A 191 3.55 -1.32 0.63
C GLU A 191 2.25 -2.05 0.22
N GLY A 192 1.48 -2.54 1.22
CA GLY A 192 0.10 -3.03 1.03
C GLY A 192 -0.17 -4.45 1.50
N GLY A 193 0.85 -5.23 1.83
CA GLY A 193 0.69 -6.56 2.39
C GLY A 193 1.68 -6.82 3.52
N SER A 194 1.41 -7.79 4.40
CA SER A 194 2.33 -8.16 5.48
C SER A 194 1.97 -9.52 6.10
N GLY A 195 2.84 -10.03 6.97
CA GLY A 195 2.63 -11.27 7.71
C GLY A 195 1.69 -11.09 8.91
N THR A 196 0.82 -12.06 9.12
CA THR A 196 -0.07 -12.17 10.29
C THR A 196 0.08 -13.54 10.90
N ARG A 197 0.06 -13.61 12.22
CA ARG A 197 0.02 -14.90 12.92
C ARG A 197 -1.44 -15.34 13.08
N LEU A 198 -1.80 -16.46 12.45
CA LEU A 198 -3.14 -17.06 12.52
C LEU A 198 -3.01 -18.46 13.14
N ALA A 199 -3.57 -18.66 14.30
CA ALA A 199 -3.36 -19.85 15.12
C ALA A 199 -1.85 -20.13 15.34
N ASN A 200 -1.33 -21.24 14.82
CA ASN A 200 0.08 -21.61 14.92
C ASN A 200 0.90 -21.25 13.67
N ASP A 201 0.26 -20.73 12.64
CA ASP A 201 0.88 -20.46 11.35
C ASP A 201 1.16 -18.97 11.17
N VAL A 202 2.05 -18.66 10.21
CA VAL A 202 2.23 -17.31 9.68
C VAL A 202 1.66 -17.28 8.28
N VAL A 203 0.81 -16.29 8.02
CA VAL A 203 0.24 -16.06 6.69
C VAL A 203 0.66 -14.66 6.25
N PHE A 204 1.36 -14.59 5.13
CA PHE A 204 1.64 -13.33 4.45
C PHE A 204 0.59 -13.07 3.38
N THR A 205 0.08 -11.85 3.34
CA THR A 205 -0.58 -11.32 2.15
C THR A 205 0.42 -10.50 1.36
N VAL A 206 0.46 -10.70 0.06
CA VAL A 206 1.19 -9.85 -0.90
C VAL A 206 0.15 -9.15 -1.75
N GLU A 207 0.08 -7.85 -1.66
CA GLU A 207 -0.88 -7.07 -2.44
C GLU A 207 -0.53 -7.18 -3.93
N VAL A 208 -1.48 -7.59 -4.73
CA VAL A 208 -1.36 -7.72 -6.20
C VAL A 208 -2.27 -6.74 -6.93
N THR A 209 -3.18 -6.12 -6.21
CA THR A 209 -4.11 -5.12 -6.72
C THR A 209 -4.80 -4.40 -5.55
N GLN A 210 -5.40 -3.28 -5.84
CA GLN A 210 -6.15 -2.45 -4.91
C GLN A 210 -7.55 -2.16 -5.43
N LYS A 211 -8.46 -1.78 -4.54
CA LYS A 211 -9.73 -1.20 -4.99
C LYS A 211 -9.44 0.15 -5.65
N VAL A 212 -10.12 0.38 -6.77
CA VAL A 212 -9.92 1.58 -7.58
C VAL A 212 -10.70 2.73 -6.93
N PRO A 213 -10.03 3.79 -6.45
CA PRO A 213 -10.72 4.96 -5.96
C PRO A 213 -11.43 5.68 -7.11
N LEU A 214 -12.66 6.09 -6.84
CA LEU A 214 -13.45 6.94 -7.69
C LEU A 214 -14.14 7.96 -6.79
N TRP A 215 -13.55 9.14 -6.67
CA TRP A 215 -14.14 10.20 -5.86
C TRP A 215 -15.00 11.10 -6.75
N LEU A 216 -16.21 11.28 -6.34
CA LEU A 216 -17.22 12.00 -7.11
C LEU A 216 -17.80 13.15 -6.30
N LYS A 217 -18.15 14.21 -7.02
CA LYS A 217 -18.93 15.32 -6.49
C LYS A 217 -20.27 15.38 -7.23
N LEU A 218 -21.34 15.28 -6.48
CA LEU A 218 -22.69 15.48 -6.97
C LEU A 218 -23.14 16.91 -6.68
N THR A 219 -23.58 17.62 -7.71
CA THR A 219 -24.06 18.99 -7.59
C THR A 219 -25.51 19.07 -8.06
N ALA A 220 -26.39 19.53 -7.20
CA ALA A 220 -27.76 19.87 -7.58
C ALA A 220 -27.95 21.39 -7.52
N ARG A 221 -28.65 21.94 -8.53
CA ARG A 221 -29.03 23.35 -8.55
C ARG A 221 -30.54 23.48 -8.47
N GLY A 222 -30.99 24.62 -7.90
CA GLY A 222 -32.40 24.90 -7.73
C GLY A 222 -32.63 26.40 -7.54
N GLN A 223 -33.91 26.78 -7.54
CA GLN A 223 -34.27 28.16 -7.27
C GLN A 223 -34.11 28.47 -5.76
N PRO A 224 -33.37 29.52 -5.38
CA PRO A 224 -33.24 29.92 -4.01
C PRO A 224 -34.55 30.56 -3.49
N GLY A 225 -34.67 30.60 -2.16
CA GLY A 225 -35.89 31.22 -1.57
C GLY A 225 -35.83 31.29 -0.07
N HIS A 226 -36.91 31.79 0.51
CA HIS A 226 -37.11 31.87 1.96
C HIS A 226 -37.56 30.49 2.49
N GLY A 227 -36.94 30.01 3.58
CA GLY A 227 -37.23 28.70 4.15
C GLY A 227 -38.69 28.52 4.61
N SER A 228 -39.45 29.63 4.89
CA SER A 228 -40.86 29.57 5.26
C SER A 228 -41.82 29.33 4.08
N THR A 229 -41.31 29.39 2.83
CA THR A 229 -42.09 29.13 1.61
C THR A 229 -41.51 27.97 0.84
N PRO A 230 -41.68 26.72 1.35
CA PRO A 230 -41.00 25.55 0.78
C PRO A 230 -41.48 25.25 -0.63
N GLN A 231 -40.50 25.02 -1.52
CA GLN A 231 -40.73 24.57 -2.90
C GLN A 231 -40.88 23.05 -2.95
N ALA A 232 -41.52 22.54 -3.99
CA ALA A 232 -41.72 21.10 -4.19
C ALA A 232 -40.39 20.31 -4.35
N ALA A 233 -39.36 20.95 -4.90
CA ALA A 233 -38.01 20.41 -5.02
C ALA A 233 -37.01 21.56 -4.90
N THR A 234 -36.00 21.38 -4.06
CA THR A 234 -34.86 22.30 -3.87
C THR A 234 -33.56 21.56 -4.22
N ALA A 235 -32.47 22.29 -4.39
CA ALA A 235 -31.15 21.69 -4.55
C ALA A 235 -30.85 20.64 -3.45
N VAL A 236 -31.11 20.99 -2.19
CA VAL A 236 -30.89 20.10 -1.04
C VAL A 236 -31.79 18.86 -1.09
N THR A 237 -33.10 19.00 -1.36
CA THR A 237 -34.00 17.84 -1.39
C THR A 237 -33.72 16.89 -2.56
N ARG A 238 -33.16 17.38 -3.68
CA ARG A 238 -32.69 16.54 -4.79
C ARG A 238 -31.50 15.68 -4.35
N LEU A 239 -30.48 16.30 -3.73
CA LEU A 239 -29.31 15.56 -3.24
C LEU A 239 -29.66 14.55 -2.13
N LEU A 240 -30.54 14.91 -1.20
CA LEU A 240 -31.00 13.97 -0.17
C LEU A 240 -31.67 12.74 -0.78
N ARG A 241 -32.48 12.91 -1.83
CA ARG A 241 -33.10 11.77 -2.55
C ARG A 241 -32.07 10.95 -3.33
N ALA A 242 -31.08 11.59 -3.96
CA ALA A 242 -29.99 10.91 -4.64
C ALA A 242 -29.14 10.12 -3.64
N GLY A 243 -28.78 10.73 -2.52
CA GLY A 243 -28.02 10.10 -1.44
C GLY A 243 -28.75 8.94 -0.78
N ASP A 244 -30.06 9.05 -0.56
CA ASP A 244 -30.89 7.96 -0.02
C ASP A 244 -30.88 6.74 -0.96
N ARG A 245 -31.06 6.94 -2.28
CA ARG A 245 -30.96 5.86 -3.25
C ARG A 245 -29.59 5.21 -3.26
N LEU A 246 -28.51 6.00 -3.25
CA LEU A 246 -27.15 5.49 -3.18
C LEU A 246 -26.90 4.68 -1.91
N ALA A 247 -27.34 5.19 -0.75
CA ALA A 247 -27.15 4.53 0.54
C ALA A 247 -27.92 3.20 0.65
N GLN A 248 -29.02 3.07 -0.07
CA GLN A 248 -29.83 1.85 -0.12
C GLN A 248 -29.38 0.88 -1.23
N THR A 249 -28.48 1.30 -2.13
CA THR A 249 -28.03 0.47 -3.24
C THR A 249 -26.91 -0.46 -2.79
N ALA A 250 -27.14 -1.75 -2.88
CA ALA A 250 -26.10 -2.76 -2.75
C ALA A 250 -25.65 -3.19 -4.14
N PHE A 251 -24.45 -2.75 -4.57
CA PHE A 251 -23.90 -3.18 -5.85
C PHE A 251 -23.70 -4.70 -5.88
N PRO A 252 -23.88 -5.36 -7.05
CA PRO A 252 -23.78 -6.81 -7.16
C PRO A 252 -22.43 -7.33 -6.66
N PRO A 253 -22.37 -8.44 -5.90
CA PRO A 253 -21.13 -9.06 -5.49
C PRO A 253 -20.46 -9.74 -6.69
N ARG A 254 -19.12 -9.70 -6.72
CA ARG A 254 -18.28 -10.38 -7.71
C ARG A 254 -17.03 -10.93 -7.04
N VAL A 255 -16.60 -12.11 -7.47
CA VAL A 255 -15.40 -12.78 -6.95
C VAL A 255 -14.32 -12.71 -8.02
N ILE A 256 -13.37 -11.79 -7.86
CA ILE A 256 -12.19 -11.71 -8.72
C ILE A 256 -11.14 -12.76 -8.30
N PRO A 257 -10.26 -13.23 -9.21
CA PRO A 257 -9.30 -14.29 -8.91
C PRO A 257 -8.44 -14.05 -7.65
N PRO A 258 -7.83 -12.87 -7.41
CA PRO A 258 -7.05 -12.65 -6.18
C PRO A 258 -7.89 -12.77 -4.90
N VAL A 259 -9.13 -12.29 -4.91
CA VAL A 259 -10.06 -12.38 -3.77
C VAL A 259 -10.42 -13.85 -3.50
N ARG A 260 -10.68 -14.63 -4.56
CA ARG A 260 -10.92 -16.08 -4.43
C ARG A 260 -9.75 -16.76 -3.73
N SER A 261 -8.54 -16.57 -4.26
CA SER A 261 -7.32 -17.19 -3.71
C SER A 261 -7.06 -16.78 -2.27
N LEU A 262 -7.33 -15.50 -1.92
CA LEU A 262 -7.23 -15.01 -0.55
C LEU A 262 -8.19 -15.74 0.39
N PHE A 263 -9.48 -15.80 0.05
CA PHE A 263 -10.49 -16.41 0.90
C PHE A 263 -10.27 -17.94 1.03
N GLU A 264 -10.01 -18.65 -0.06
CA GLU A 264 -9.65 -20.07 -0.04
C GLU A 264 -8.40 -20.32 0.84
N GLY A 265 -7.40 -19.45 0.73
CA GLY A 265 -6.20 -19.51 1.54
C GLY A 265 -6.44 -19.27 3.03
N LEU A 266 -7.41 -18.43 3.39
CA LEU A 266 -7.80 -18.12 4.75
C LEU A 266 -8.83 -19.11 5.34
N ALA A 267 -9.48 -19.93 4.52
CA ALA A 267 -10.49 -20.90 4.97
C ALA A 267 -10.03 -21.80 6.13
N PRO A 268 -8.79 -22.36 6.14
CA PRO A 268 -8.33 -23.22 7.24
C PRO A 268 -8.24 -22.52 8.61
N TYR A 269 -8.26 -21.19 8.64
CA TYR A 269 -8.14 -20.39 9.87
C TYR A 269 -9.49 -19.88 10.38
N GLN A 270 -10.58 -20.29 9.74
CA GLN A 270 -11.95 -19.93 10.12
C GLN A 270 -12.61 -21.07 10.94
N ASN A 271 -13.72 -20.75 11.60
CA ASN A 271 -14.61 -21.80 12.12
C ASN A 271 -15.25 -22.60 10.97
N ASP A 272 -15.73 -23.81 11.24
CA ASP A 272 -16.23 -24.73 10.21
C ASP A 272 -17.26 -24.12 9.26
N THR A 273 -18.14 -23.26 9.76
CA THR A 273 -19.19 -22.61 8.96
C THR A 273 -18.60 -21.60 7.98
N LEU A 274 -17.67 -20.76 8.42
CA LEU A 274 -16.99 -19.78 7.56
C LEU A 274 -15.96 -20.45 6.64
N ALA A 275 -15.27 -21.50 7.13
CA ALA A 275 -14.32 -22.26 6.33
C ALA A 275 -14.98 -22.83 5.07
N ALA A 276 -16.17 -23.44 5.21
CA ALA A 276 -16.94 -23.96 4.08
C ALA A 276 -17.37 -22.85 3.08
N ARG A 277 -17.72 -21.66 3.57
CA ARG A 277 -18.09 -20.52 2.75
C ARG A 277 -16.87 -19.92 2.02
N TYR A 278 -15.75 -19.78 2.71
CA TYR A 278 -14.51 -19.26 2.15
C TYR A 278 -13.93 -20.22 1.08
N ALA A 279 -14.03 -21.53 1.30
CA ALA A 279 -13.60 -22.55 0.34
C ALA A 279 -14.48 -22.62 -0.92
N ASN A 280 -15.71 -22.06 -0.87
CA ASN A 280 -16.63 -22.01 -2.01
C ASN A 280 -17.29 -20.62 -2.11
N LEU A 281 -16.44 -19.62 -2.34
CA LEU A 281 -16.83 -18.22 -2.26
C LEU A 281 -17.89 -17.84 -3.31
N ASP A 282 -17.84 -18.39 -4.52
CA ASP A 282 -18.84 -18.11 -5.57
C ASP A 282 -20.26 -18.51 -5.14
N ALA A 283 -20.39 -19.64 -4.49
CA ALA A 283 -21.68 -20.06 -3.95
C ALA A 283 -22.06 -19.23 -2.71
N ALA A 284 -21.07 -18.87 -1.89
CA ALA A 284 -21.32 -18.11 -0.66
C ALA A 284 -21.81 -16.68 -0.93
N VAL A 285 -21.30 -15.99 -1.97
CA VAL A 285 -21.74 -14.63 -2.31
C VAL A 285 -23.15 -14.55 -2.88
N ALA A 286 -23.77 -15.68 -3.24
CA ALA A 286 -25.17 -15.73 -3.62
C ALA A 286 -26.12 -15.71 -2.40
N ASP A 287 -25.59 -15.85 -1.20
CA ASP A 287 -26.34 -15.82 0.08
C ASP A 287 -26.28 -14.43 0.70
N ASP A 288 -27.36 -13.65 0.61
CA ASP A 288 -27.45 -12.31 1.20
C ASP A 288 -27.19 -12.30 2.73
N ALA A 289 -27.53 -13.40 3.43
CA ALA A 289 -27.28 -13.50 4.87
C ALA A 289 -25.76 -13.56 5.16
N PHE A 290 -24.98 -14.23 4.30
CA PHE A 290 -23.53 -14.25 4.42
C PHE A 290 -22.91 -12.87 4.11
N LEU A 291 -23.36 -12.19 3.07
CA LEU A 291 -22.87 -10.86 2.74
C LEU A 291 -23.19 -9.86 3.86
N ARG A 292 -24.40 -9.94 4.41
CA ARG A 292 -24.77 -9.11 5.57
C ARG A 292 -23.97 -9.46 6.81
N TYR A 293 -23.67 -10.73 7.05
CA TYR A 293 -22.79 -11.14 8.14
C TYR A 293 -21.41 -10.50 7.99
N LEU A 294 -20.78 -10.61 6.80
CA LEU A 294 -19.48 -9.98 6.54
C LEU A 294 -19.55 -8.47 6.72
N GLN A 295 -20.59 -7.81 6.21
CA GLN A 295 -20.75 -6.35 6.36
C GLN A 295 -20.75 -5.90 7.82
N LEU A 296 -21.27 -6.72 8.74
CA LEU A 296 -21.37 -6.40 10.15
C LEU A 296 -20.14 -6.82 10.97
N THR A 297 -19.44 -7.89 10.57
CA THR A 297 -18.36 -8.48 11.36
C THR A 297 -16.97 -8.25 10.77
N ASP A 298 -16.88 -8.11 9.45
CA ASP A 298 -15.66 -7.85 8.69
C ASP A 298 -15.97 -6.99 7.44
N PRO A 299 -16.17 -5.67 7.63
CA PRO A 299 -16.48 -4.76 6.52
C PRO A 299 -15.38 -4.73 5.44
N GLY A 300 -14.13 -5.01 5.81
CA GLY A 300 -13.02 -5.13 4.87
C GLY A 300 -13.23 -6.30 3.90
N ALA A 301 -13.46 -7.50 4.41
CA ALA A 301 -13.77 -8.67 3.60
C ALA A 301 -15.03 -8.46 2.74
N HIS A 302 -16.07 -7.81 3.29
CA HIS A 302 -17.27 -7.46 2.52
C HIS A 302 -16.95 -6.52 1.35
N ALA A 303 -16.08 -5.51 1.57
CA ALA A 303 -15.70 -4.53 0.55
C ALA A 303 -14.89 -5.14 -0.60
N LEU A 304 -14.19 -6.26 -0.36
CA LEU A 304 -13.46 -6.99 -1.41
C LEU A 304 -14.40 -7.73 -2.39
N LEU A 305 -15.67 -7.89 -2.04
CA LEU A 305 -16.64 -8.66 -2.83
C LEU A 305 -17.55 -7.79 -3.70
N ARG A 306 -17.46 -6.46 -3.64
CA ARG A 306 -18.31 -5.55 -4.44
C ARG A 306 -17.74 -4.15 -4.57
N ASN A 307 -18.27 -3.39 -5.50
CA ASN A 307 -18.11 -1.95 -5.51
C ASN A 307 -18.80 -1.35 -4.28
N THR A 308 -18.21 -0.32 -3.71
CA THR A 308 -18.75 0.37 -2.52
C THR A 308 -18.69 1.87 -2.73
N CYS A 309 -19.69 2.59 -2.22
CA CYS A 309 -19.69 4.05 -2.19
C CYS A 309 -20.08 4.53 -0.79
N SER A 310 -19.33 5.49 -0.28
CA SER A 310 -19.61 6.16 0.99
C SER A 310 -19.85 7.64 0.75
N ILE A 311 -20.97 8.17 1.25
CA ILE A 311 -21.21 9.61 1.26
C ILE A 311 -20.36 10.18 2.38
N THR A 312 -19.42 11.05 2.05
CA THR A 312 -18.44 11.57 3.02
C THR A 312 -18.66 13.03 3.38
N ARG A 313 -19.20 13.83 2.44
CA ARG A 313 -19.48 15.24 2.67
C ARG A 313 -20.83 15.63 2.07
N LEU A 314 -21.53 16.53 2.77
CA LEU A 314 -22.80 17.13 2.32
C LEU A 314 -22.82 18.60 2.72
N ALA A 315 -23.05 19.47 1.76
CA ALA A 315 -23.11 20.91 1.98
C ALA A 315 -24.32 21.54 1.25
N GLY A 316 -24.86 22.59 1.85
CA GLY A 316 -26.00 23.33 1.29
C GLY A 316 -25.96 24.76 1.78
N SER A 317 -27.07 25.25 2.41
CA SER A 317 -27.11 26.61 2.95
C SER A 317 -26.34 26.73 4.28
N ASP A 318 -25.67 27.86 4.48
CA ASP A 318 -25.06 28.29 5.74
C ASP A 318 -26.06 28.95 6.70
N LYS A 319 -27.33 29.19 6.24
CA LYS A 319 -28.40 29.83 7.01
C LYS A 319 -29.67 28.99 7.03
N ILE A 320 -30.22 28.79 8.22
CA ILE A 320 -31.40 27.94 8.44
C ILE A 320 -32.67 28.42 7.71
N ASN A 321 -32.77 29.71 7.44
CA ASN A 321 -33.94 30.30 6.81
C ASN A 321 -33.79 30.58 5.30
N VAL A 322 -32.72 30.06 4.67
CA VAL A 322 -32.42 30.27 3.23
C VAL A 322 -32.39 28.91 2.52
N VAL A 323 -33.19 28.79 1.46
CA VAL A 323 -33.06 27.70 0.48
C VAL A 323 -31.93 28.07 -0.47
N PRO A 324 -30.86 27.26 -0.56
CA PRO A 324 -29.70 27.60 -1.39
C PRO A 324 -29.95 27.37 -2.87
N THR A 325 -29.19 28.09 -3.71
CA THR A 325 -29.15 27.88 -5.18
C THR A 325 -28.53 26.55 -5.54
N GLU A 326 -27.56 26.11 -4.75
CA GLU A 326 -26.77 24.91 -5.00
C GLU A 326 -26.60 24.09 -3.70
N ALA A 327 -26.52 22.78 -3.84
CA ALA A 327 -26.08 21.87 -2.81
C ALA A 327 -25.13 20.85 -3.41
N VAL A 328 -24.17 20.40 -2.61
CA VAL A 328 -23.08 19.53 -3.01
C VAL A 328 -22.99 18.32 -2.08
N MET A 329 -22.71 17.15 -2.66
CA MET A 329 -22.42 15.90 -1.96
C MET A 329 -21.14 15.29 -2.55
N GLU A 330 -20.19 14.93 -1.69
CA GLU A 330 -19.00 14.19 -2.12
C GLU A 330 -19.10 12.75 -1.68
N ILE A 331 -18.66 11.85 -2.57
CA ILE A 331 -18.78 10.40 -2.44
C ILE A 331 -17.43 9.77 -2.70
N ASP A 332 -16.97 8.92 -1.79
CA ASP A 332 -15.83 8.03 -1.97
C ASP A 332 -16.36 6.66 -2.46
N CYS A 333 -16.23 6.40 -3.75
CA CYS A 333 -16.50 5.08 -4.33
C CYS A 333 -15.18 4.31 -4.45
N ARG A 334 -15.23 3.00 -4.18
CA ARG A 334 -14.12 2.05 -4.28
C ARG A 334 -14.55 0.89 -5.15
N LEU A 335 -14.02 0.83 -6.37
CA LEU A 335 -14.41 -0.16 -7.37
C LEU A 335 -13.54 -1.42 -7.25
N LEU A 336 -14.07 -2.54 -7.66
CA LEU A 336 -13.25 -3.73 -7.89
C LEU A 336 -12.32 -3.48 -9.09
N PRO A 337 -11.10 -4.04 -9.09
CA PRO A 337 -10.08 -3.74 -10.10
C PRO A 337 -10.35 -4.36 -11.49
N ASP A 338 -11.50 -4.94 -11.70
CA ASP A 338 -12.06 -5.40 -12.98
C ASP A 338 -13.24 -4.54 -13.47
N GLN A 339 -13.54 -3.44 -12.76
CA GLN A 339 -14.64 -2.54 -13.08
C GLN A 339 -14.17 -1.39 -13.97
N ASP A 340 -14.78 -1.23 -15.12
CA ASP A 340 -14.62 -0.02 -15.93
C ASP A 340 -15.28 1.18 -15.23
N VAL A 341 -14.52 2.29 -15.14
CA VAL A 341 -14.91 3.49 -14.39
C VAL A 341 -16.10 4.20 -15.05
N ASP A 342 -16.09 4.35 -16.36
CA ASP A 342 -17.15 5.06 -17.10
C ASP A 342 -18.47 4.29 -17.07
N VAL A 343 -18.39 2.96 -17.17
CA VAL A 343 -19.54 2.07 -17.01
C VAL A 343 -20.15 2.22 -15.62
N PHE A 344 -19.32 2.31 -14.58
CA PHE A 344 -19.80 2.47 -13.21
C PHE A 344 -20.41 3.87 -12.95
N ILE A 345 -19.85 4.94 -13.54
CA ILE A 345 -20.45 6.28 -13.48
C ILE A 345 -21.84 6.30 -14.12
N ALA A 346 -22.00 5.59 -15.25
CA ALA A 346 -23.33 5.45 -15.91
C ALA A 346 -24.33 4.65 -15.04
N GLU A 347 -23.86 3.61 -14.33
CA GLU A 347 -24.66 2.87 -13.35
C GLU A 347 -25.10 3.78 -12.21
N LEU A 348 -24.19 4.58 -11.64
CA LEU A 348 -24.48 5.57 -10.60
C LEU A 348 -25.52 6.60 -11.07
N ALA A 349 -25.38 7.13 -12.27
CA ALA A 349 -26.35 8.06 -12.83
C ALA A 349 -27.75 7.44 -12.91
N THR A 350 -27.84 6.14 -13.22
CA THR A 350 -29.10 5.39 -13.22
C THR A 350 -29.69 5.25 -11.81
N VAL A 351 -28.86 4.97 -10.81
CA VAL A 351 -29.26 4.90 -9.40
C VAL A 351 -29.74 6.27 -8.90
N ILE A 352 -28.98 7.33 -9.19
CA ILE A 352 -29.32 8.72 -8.82
C ILE A 352 -30.66 9.14 -9.44
N ASN A 353 -30.95 8.75 -10.67
CA ASN A 353 -32.20 8.95 -11.38
C ASN A 353 -32.77 10.39 -11.24
N ASP A 354 -31.93 11.39 -11.36
CA ASP A 354 -32.32 12.81 -11.44
C ASP A 354 -31.37 13.56 -12.40
N PRO A 355 -31.84 13.97 -13.60
CA PRO A 355 -31.02 14.63 -14.61
C PRO A 355 -30.57 16.04 -14.20
N ASN A 356 -31.05 16.59 -13.07
CA ASN A 356 -30.62 17.85 -12.53
C ASN A 356 -29.54 17.70 -11.42
N VAL A 357 -29.04 16.49 -11.23
CA VAL A 357 -27.86 16.20 -10.41
C VAL A 357 -26.70 15.94 -11.34
N GLU A 358 -25.76 16.85 -11.34
CA GLU A 358 -24.50 16.78 -12.09
C GLU A 358 -23.51 15.89 -11.35
N ILE A 359 -22.79 15.02 -12.05
CA ILE A 359 -21.73 14.14 -11.51
C ILE A 359 -20.40 14.65 -12.05
N GLU A 360 -19.50 15.04 -11.18
CA GLU A 360 -18.13 15.47 -11.48
C GLU A 360 -17.15 14.46 -10.86
N THR A 361 -16.18 13.99 -11.65
CA THR A 361 -15.10 13.13 -11.14
C THR A 361 -14.00 14.00 -10.54
N LEU A 362 -13.73 13.82 -9.24
CA LEU A 362 -12.65 14.49 -8.53
C LEU A 362 -11.34 13.71 -8.62
N MET A 363 -11.43 12.37 -8.57
CA MET A 363 -10.30 11.46 -8.71
C MET A 363 -10.79 10.11 -9.26
N ALA A 364 -10.02 9.54 -10.17
CA ALA A 364 -10.22 8.17 -10.64
C ALA A 364 -8.87 7.56 -11.00
N PHE A 365 -8.65 6.29 -10.61
CA PHE A 365 -7.48 5.52 -11.03
C PHE A 365 -7.89 4.47 -12.06
N THR A 366 -6.89 3.96 -12.80
CA THR A 366 -7.08 2.88 -13.77
C THR A 366 -7.14 1.54 -13.05
N PRO A 367 -8.12 0.67 -13.34
CA PRO A 367 -8.16 -0.69 -12.82
C PRO A 367 -7.00 -1.53 -13.35
N ALA A 368 -6.24 -2.16 -12.46
CA ALA A 368 -5.14 -3.05 -12.86
C ALA A 368 -4.86 -4.12 -11.80
N VAL A 369 -4.41 -5.30 -12.25
CA VAL A 369 -4.07 -6.45 -11.40
C VAL A 369 -2.72 -7.01 -11.84
N SER A 370 -1.78 -7.11 -10.93
CA SER A 370 -0.50 -7.84 -11.15
C SER A 370 -0.72 -9.34 -11.04
N ARG A 371 -0.06 -10.12 -11.89
CA ARG A 371 -0.12 -11.59 -11.85
C ARG A 371 0.65 -12.11 -10.64
N SER A 372 0.14 -13.13 -9.94
CA SER A 372 0.80 -13.76 -8.78
C SER A 372 1.65 -14.99 -9.16
N ASP A 373 1.83 -15.29 -10.44
CA ASP A 373 2.65 -16.40 -10.94
C ASP A 373 3.99 -15.93 -11.53
N THR A 374 4.48 -14.75 -11.15
CA THR A 374 5.74 -14.19 -11.63
C THR A 374 6.95 -14.72 -10.84
N PRO A 375 8.17 -14.62 -11.41
CA PRO A 375 9.40 -14.97 -10.71
C PRO A 375 9.57 -14.25 -9.36
N LEU A 376 9.22 -12.94 -9.26
CA LEU A 376 9.33 -12.21 -8.01
C LEU A 376 8.37 -12.73 -6.95
N PHE A 377 7.12 -13.02 -7.31
CA PHE A 377 6.15 -13.58 -6.37
C PHE A 377 6.60 -14.95 -5.83
N GLN A 378 7.13 -15.82 -6.70
CA GLN A 378 7.68 -17.12 -6.32
C GLN A 378 8.91 -17.01 -5.41
N VAL A 379 9.76 -15.98 -5.62
CA VAL A 379 10.89 -15.70 -4.73
C VAL A 379 10.39 -15.27 -3.35
N ILE A 380 9.36 -14.43 -3.28
CA ILE A 380 8.74 -14.04 -1.99
C ILE A 380 8.21 -15.29 -1.27
N GLU A 381 7.45 -16.16 -1.95
CA GLU A 381 6.95 -17.41 -1.37
C GLU A 381 8.10 -18.28 -0.82
N THR A 382 9.16 -18.43 -1.59
CA THR A 382 10.34 -19.23 -1.20
C THR A 382 11.02 -18.64 0.03
N ALA A 383 11.26 -17.31 0.04
CA ALA A 383 11.92 -16.64 1.15
C ALA A 383 11.09 -16.69 2.43
N VAL A 384 9.79 -16.45 2.33
CA VAL A 384 8.84 -16.55 3.45
C VAL A 384 8.82 -17.96 4.03
N ALA A 385 8.69 -19.01 3.19
CA ALA A 385 8.65 -20.40 3.64
C ALA A 385 9.96 -20.85 4.31
N ARG A 386 11.10 -20.29 3.93
CA ARG A 386 12.41 -20.54 4.54
C ARG A 386 12.54 -19.91 5.93
N GLN A 387 12.08 -18.68 6.10
CA GLN A 387 12.18 -17.95 7.36
C GLN A 387 11.10 -18.39 8.35
N HIS A 388 9.91 -18.67 7.85
CA HIS A 388 8.74 -19.05 8.63
C HIS A 388 8.25 -20.42 8.16
N ARG A 389 8.72 -21.50 8.81
CA ARG A 389 8.36 -22.87 8.42
C ARG A 389 6.85 -23.08 8.46
N GLY A 390 6.28 -23.53 7.34
CA GLY A 390 4.84 -23.74 7.19
C GLY A 390 4.04 -22.48 6.85
N ALA A 391 4.70 -21.33 6.73
CA ALA A 391 4.02 -20.10 6.33
C ALA A 391 3.42 -20.20 4.92
N ARG A 392 2.33 -19.48 4.73
CA ARG A 392 1.65 -19.35 3.43
C ARG A 392 1.77 -17.91 2.94
N VAL A 393 1.87 -17.76 1.62
CA VAL A 393 1.78 -16.46 0.95
C VAL A 393 0.51 -16.46 0.11
N LEU A 394 -0.33 -15.45 0.28
CA LEU A 394 -1.60 -15.31 -0.42
C LEU A 394 -1.61 -13.98 -1.20
N PRO A 395 -2.11 -13.98 -2.44
CA PRO A 395 -2.35 -12.71 -3.12
C PRO A 395 -3.40 -11.90 -2.36
N GLY A 396 -3.12 -10.63 -2.13
CA GLY A 396 -3.99 -9.71 -1.41
C GLY A 396 -4.61 -8.66 -2.33
N VAL A 397 -5.74 -8.12 -1.89
CA VAL A 397 -6.36 -6.94 -2.49
C VAL A 397 -6.46 -5.88 -1.41
N LEU A 398 -5.87 -4.70 -1.64
CA LEU A 398 -5.97 -3.58 -0.71
C LEU A 398 -7.33 -2.88 -0.89
N THR A 399 -7.97 -2.52 0.20
CA THR A 399 -9.21 -1.72 0.17
C THR A 399 -8.94 -0.22 -0.01
N GLY A 400 -7.74 0.23 0.40
CA GLY A 400 -7.18 1.55 0.13
C GLY A 400 -6.54 1.64 -1.26
N PHE A 401 -5.62 2.57 -1.44
CA PHE A 401 -4.77 2.69 -2.62
C PHE A 401 -3.31 2.94 -2.19
N THR A 402 -2.39 2.76 -3.11
CA THR A 402 -0.96 3.04 -2.96
C THR A 402 -0.41 3.54 -4.30
N ASP A 403 0.79 4.08 -4.34
CA ASP A 403 1.51 4.47 -5.55
C ASP A 403 1.69 3.32 -6.58
N SER A 404 1.45 2.06 -6.19
CA SER A 404 1.55 0.91 -7.10
C SER A 404 0.66 1.02 -8.34
N HIS A 405 -0.42 1.81 -8.30
CA HIS A 405 -1.29 2.00 -9.46
C HIS A 405 -0.57 2.67 -10.62
N PHE A 406 0.27 3.69 -10.36
CA PHE A 406 1.04 4.37 -11.40
C PHE A 406 1.96 3.40 -12.18
N PHE A 407 2.56 2.46 -11.48
CA PHE A 407 3.46 1.46 -12.07
C PHE A 407 2.69 0.38 -12.82
N ARG A 408 1.52 -0.02 -12.33
CA ARG A 408 0.62 -0.93 -13.05
C ARG A 408 0.12 -0.34 -14.35
N ASP A 409 -0.10 0.97 -14.42
CA ASP A 409 -0.46 1.69 -15.65
C ASP A 409 0.65 1.62 -16.71
N LEU A 410 1.92 1.50 -16.28
CA LEU A 410 3.08 1.24 -17.15
C LEU A 410 3.25 -0.26 -17.51
N GLY A 411 2.37 -1.15 -17.01
CA GLY A 411 2.49 -2.59 -17.22
C GLY A 411 3.52 -3.29 -16.31
N ILE A 412 4.03 -2.60 -15.28
CA ILE A 412 5.01 -3.13 -14.33
C ILE A 412 4.30 -4.01 -13.30
N ALA A 413 4.80 -5.24 -13.08
CA ALA A 413 4.27 -6.14 -12.07
C ALA A 413 4.59 -5.59 -10.66
N SER A 414 3.58 -5.02 -10.01
CA SER A 414 3.69 -4.29 -8.75
C SER A 414 3.09 -5.08 -7.61
N TYR A 415 3.86 -5.25 -6.53
CA TYR A 415 3.47 -5.98 -5.33
C TYR A 415 3.64 -5.13 -4.09
N GLY A 416 2.59 -5.10 -3.25
CA GLY A 416 2.69 -4.59 -1.90
C GLY A 416 3.20 -5.68 -0.96
N PHE A 417 4.40 -5.47 -0.40
CA PHE A 417 5.07 -6.45 0.45
C PHE A 417 5.77 -5.80 1.65
N GLY A 418 5.07 -5.75 2.78
CA GLY A 418 5.66 -5.49 4.08
C GLY A 418 6.26 -6.79 4.65
N PRO A 419 7.59 -6.88 4.81
CA PRO A 419 8.25 -8.13 5.19
C PRO A 419 8.08 -8.51 6.67
N PHE A 420 7.19 -7.85 7.39
CA PHE A 420 7.01 -7.95 8.83
C PHE A 420 5.85 -8.86 9.22
N VAL A 421 6.00 -9.60 10.32
CA VAL A 421 4.88 -10.24 11.00
C VAL A 421 4.36 -9.27 12.06
N VAL A 422 3.21 -8.65 11.79
CA VAL A 422 2.62 -7.59 12.64
C VAL A 422 1.39 -8.13 13.38
N PRO A 423 1.34 -8.03 14.71
CA PRO A 423 0.14 -8.35 15.48
C PRO A 423 -1.09 -7.52 15.04
N GLN A 424 -2.28 -8.13 15.15
CA GLN A 424 -3.52 -7.46 14.73
C GLN A 424 -3.77 -6.14 15.49
N GLU A 425 -3.42 -6.09 16.77
CA GLU A 425 -3.54 -4.91 17.61
C GLU A 425 -2.65 -3.77 17.16
N ASP A 426 -1.42 -4.05 16.68
CA ASP A 426 -0.47 -3.02 16.25
C ASP A 426 -0.85 -2.44 14.86
N ARG A 427 -1.50 -3.24 13.99
CA ARG A 427 -2.01 -2.75 12.69
C ARG A 427 -3.01 -1.60 12.81
N ARG A 428 -3.73 -1.51 13.94
CA ARG A 428 -4.66 -0.40 14.22
C ARG A 428 -3.96 0.95 14.38
N GLY A 429 -2.64 0.95 14.54
CA GLY A 429 -1.81 2.16 14.58
C GLY A 429 -1.69 2.86 13.23
N VAL A 430 -1.79 2.13 12.12
CA VAL A 430 -1.81 2.70 10.76
C VAL A 430 -2.95 3.70 10.65
N HIS A 431 -2.65 4.96 10.33
CA HIS A 431 -3.54 6.13 10.39
C HIS A 431 -4.25 6.34 11.75
N GLY A 432 -3.99 5.46 12.74
CA GLY A 432 -4.51 5.54 14.10
C GLY A 432 -3.52 6.19 15.09
N ASN A 433 -3.73 5.95 16.37
CA ASN A 433 -2.81 6.37 17.43
C ASN A 433 -1.86 5.23 17.82
N ASP A 434 -0.72 5.59 18.44
CA ASP A 434 0.24 4.65 18.98
C ASP A 434 0.82 3.68 17.94
N GLU A 435 1.03 4.17 16.72
CA GLU A 435 1.68 3.40 15.66
C GLU A 435 3.09 3.01 16.07
N ARG A 436 3.40 1.72 15.88
CA ARG A 436 4.65 1.12 16.31
C ARG A 436 4.94 -0.18 15.59
N ILE A 437 6.20 -0.58 15.58
CA ILE A 437 6.64 -1.88 15.10
C ILE A 437 7.53 -2.55 16.14
N GLY A 438 7.37 -3.86 16.33
CA GLY A 438 8.27 -4.62 17.21
C GLY A 438 9.71 -4.60 16.70
N VAL A 439 10.68 -4.38 17.60
CA VAL A 439 12.12 -4.39 17.25
C VAL A 439 12.51 -5.70 16.58
N ASP A 440 12.08 -6.83 17.11
CA ASP A 440 12.37 -8.14 16.52
C ASP A 440 11.69 -8.29 15.16
N ALA A 441 10.43 -7.81 15.01
CA ALA A 441 9.73 -7.85 13.72
C ALA A 441 10.46 -7.01 12.67
N MET A 442 10.99 -5.84 13.05
CA MET A 442 11.79 -4.99 12.17
C MET A 442 13.08 -5.70 11.71
N ILE A 443 13.80 -6.34 12.64
CA ILE A 443 15.03 -7.07 12.32
C ILE A 443 14.74 -8.29 11.44
N GLU A 444 13.75 -9.09 11.80
CA GLU A 444 13.38 -10.30 11.06
C GLU A 444 12.82 -9.97 9.66
N GLY A 445 11.98 -8.95 9.57
CA GLY A 445 11.46 -8.48 8.29
C GLY A 445 12.55 -7.92 7.39
N THR A 446 13.50 -7.17 7.92
CA THR A 446 14.65 -6.70 7.15
C THR A 446 15.49 -7.87 6.63
N ARG A 447 15.69 -8.95 7.42
CA ARG A 447 16.34 -10.19 6.95
C ARG A 447 15.57 -10.83 5.80
N LEU A 448 14.25 -10.87 5.91
CA LEU A 448 13.38 -11.39 4.85
C LEU A 448 13.53 -10.57 3.57
N MET A 449 13.52 -9.24 3.65
CA MET A 449 13.73 -8.36 2.49
C MET A 449 15.11 -8.59 1.85
N ILE A 450 16.17 -8.73 2.65
CA ILE A 450 17.51 -9.06 2.15
C ILE A 450 17.51 -10.43 1.44
N ASP A 451 16.85 -11.46 1.98
CA ASP A 451 16.77 -12.78 1.33
C ASP A 451 15.99 -12.72 0.00
N VAL A 452 14.87 -11.98 -0.04
CA VAL A 452 14.09 -11.75 -1.27
C VAL A 452 14.96 -11.07 -2.34
N LEU A 453 15.58 -9.94 -2.01
CA LEU A 453 16.45 -9.23 -2.97
C LEU A 453 17.61 -10.10 -3.45
N THR A 454 18.32 -10.72 -2.53
CA THR A 454 19.49 -11.55 -2.87
C THR A 454 19.12 -12.67 -3.84
N ARG A 455 17.96 -13.30 -3.66
CA ARG A 455 17.47 -14.38 -4.54
C ARG A 455 17.03 -13.87 -5.88
N PHE A 456 16.26 -12.77 -5.88
CA PHE A 456 15.68 -12.25 -7.10
C PHE A 456 16.72 -11.63 -8.04
N THR A 457 17.83 -11.16 -7.49
CA THR A 457 18.92 -10.53 -8.25
C THR A 457 20.12 -11.46 -8.52
N SER A 458 20.06 -12.71 -8.07
CA SER A 458 21.16 -13.68 -8.33
C SER A 458 21.10 -14.21 -9.75
N PRO A 459 22.28 -14.32 -10.45
CA PRO A 459 22.40 -14.93 -11.74
C PRO A 459 21.95 -16.40 -11.78
#